data_7608633952dd208d735c2584fd2cfd25
#
_entry.id   7608633952dd208d735c2584fd2cfd25
#
_cell.length_a   1.000
_cell.length_b   1.000
_cell.length_c   1.000
_cell.angle_alpha   90.00
_cell.angle_beta   90.00
_cell.angle_gamma   90.00
#
_symmetry.space_group_name_H-M   'P 1'
#
loop_
_entity.id
_entity.type
_entity.pdbx_description
1 polymer ?
#
loop_
_entity_poly.entity_id
_entity_poly.type
_entity_poly.pdbx_seq_one_letter_code
_entity_poly.pdbx_strand_id
1 'polypeptide(L)'
;MLKYVLTLLLFFTRAYAFAQSVPIGPVGPACDKTLVGVDTMLDEVKLKYKSAVNYNREALNTYGFLINDIPAYNDSVINYRMKMIESPISMDYNSYVKAYIELYSQRRRESVSKMLGASDYYFPLFEEILDKYSLPHEFKYLSVVESALNPNAQSWCGATGLWQFMYNTGLNYDLAINAMVDERKDPIRATEAMCRYITSSYNQFGDWLLAIASYNCGPGWVAYAVRKGGSNNFWDIQQYLPSETRGYVPAFLAACYVFQYAPEHNLFPAEPEINYPIERVEIEQSVSYAQLSKVLEVNVLELKKLNPSFKKDYVYKGKSETYIFLPQEAAIKFSGNKQKVYSAPDVNYAGITMASNTTTDESAILPGSLQSKKEANLASESNDIPVKGEYRKLVYTVQVGDDLNYICDRYKCDKWVIMKWNNLMSDNVLTGDEIKIYVPKESAN
;
A
#
# COMPACT_ATOMS: atom_id res chain seq x y z
N MET A 1 39.28 -0.59 -33.63
CA MET A 1 39.09 0.14 -32.38
C MET A 1 38.03 1.24 -32.42
N LEU A 2 37.85 1.95 -33.52
CA LEU A 2 36.87 3.07 -33.62
C LEU A 2 35.40 2.63 -33.61
N LYS A 3 35.06 1.43 -34.07
CA LYS A 3 33.66 0.90 -34.08
C LYS A 3 33.12 0.51 -32.69
N TYR A 4 33.98 0.10 -31.76
CA TYR A 4 33.56 -0.28 -30.41
C TYR A 4 33.33 0.92 -29.48
N VAL A 5 33.98 2.03 -29.72
CA VAL A 5 33.80 3.26 -28.96
C VAL A 5 32.48 3.95 -29.29
N LEU A 6 31.99 3.86 -30.55
CA LEU A 6 30.69 4.42 -30.92
C LEU A 6 29.51 3.60 -30.37
N THR A 7 29.68 2.27 -30.24
CA THR A 7 28.61 1.42 -29.67
C THR A 7 28.45 1.60 -28.17
N LEU A 8 29.54 1.85 -27.44
CA LEU A 8 29.48 2.16 -26.01
C LEU A 8 28.84 3.53 -25.72
N LEU A 9 29.09 4.53 -26.56
CA LEU A 9 28.48 5.87 -26.43
C LEU A 9 26.97 5.85 -26.68
N LEU A 10 26.47 4.97 -27.58
CA LEU A 10 25.03 4.84 -27.85
C LEU A 10 24.28 4.09 -26.72
N PHE A 11 24.97 3.22 -25.97
CA PHE A 11 24.36 2.59 -24.78
C PHE A 11 24.25 3.56 -23.60
N PHE A 12 25.24 4.43 -23.41
CA PHE A 12 25.19 5.46 -22.35
C PHE A 12 24.13 6.54 -22.61
N THR A 13 23.92 6.93 -23.86
CA THR A 13 22.89 7.94 -24.19
C THR A 13 21.46 7.39 -24.08
N ARG A 14 21.23 6.07 -24.26
CA ARG A 14 19.90 5.46 -24.02
C ARG A 14 19.60 5.25 -22.54
N ALA A 15 20.62 4.95 -21.71
CA ALA A 15 20.43 4.88 -20.25
C ALA A 15 20.13 6.25 -19.62
N TYR A 16 20.71 7.33 -20.17
CA TYR A 16 20.45 8.71 -19.69
C TYR A 16 19.05 9.24 -20.09
N ALA A 17 18.51 8.79 -21.22
CA ALA A 17 17.17 9.21 -21.68
C ALA A 17 16.04 8.51 -20.91
N PHE A 18 16.29 7.34 -20.30
CA PHE A 18 15.28 6.63 -19.50
C PHE A 18 15.16 7.19 -18.06
N ALA A 19 16.20 7.89 -17.57
CA ALA A 19 16.19 8.52 -16.25
C ALA A 19 15.49 9.89 -16.21
N GLN A 20 15.06 10.44 -17.35
CA GLN A 20 14.45 11.78 -17.43
C GLN A 20 12.94 11.80 -17.62
N SER A 21 12.24 10.66 -17.62
CA SER A 21 10.80 10.62 -17.96
C SER A 21 9.89 9.96 -16.90
N VAL A 22 10.29 9.90 -15.63
CA VAL A 22 9.31 9.68 -14.57
C VAL A 22 8.76 11.04 -14.19
N PRO A 23 7.51 11.37 -14.52
CA PRO A 23 6.92 12.63 -14.07
C PRO A 23 6.83 12.55 -12.55
N ILE A 24 7.60 13.40 -11.86
CA ILE A 24 7.48 13.64 -10.43
C ILE A 24 6.18 14.42 -10.23
N GLY A 25 5.05 13.72 -10.27
CA GLY A 25 3.79 14.30 -9.82
C GLY A 25 3.86 14.49 -8.30
N PRO A 26 3.27 15.55 -7.76
CA PRO A 26 3.19 15.73 -6.31
C PRO A 26 2.43 14.52 -5.73
N VAL A 27 3.06 13.85 -4.79
CA VAL A 27 2.39 12.84 -3.96
C VAL A 27 1.26 13.55 -3.23
N GLY A 28 0.05 13.01 -3.30
CA GLY A 28 -1.10 13.51 -2.53
C GLY A 28 -0.78 13.67 -1.05
N PRO A 29 -1.65 14.29 -0.26
CA PRO A 29 -1.37 14.56 1.15
C PRO A 29 -0.93 13.26 1.81
N ALA A 30 0.25 13.31 2.40
CA ALA A 30 0.82 12.17 3.10
C ALA A 30 -0.14 11.74 4.22
N CYS A 31 -0.40 10.44 4.33
CA CYS A 31 -1.16 9.88 5.45
C CYS A 31 -0.32 10.00 6.71
N ASP A 32 -0.86 10.57 7.79
CA ASP A 32 -0.09 10.89 8.99
C ASP A 32 0.59 9.64 9.59
N LYS A 33 1.90 9.54 9.44
CA LYS A 33 2.78 8.50 10.01
C LYS A 33 3.64 9.04 11.16
N THR A 34 3.25 10.17 11.73
CA THR A 34 3.83 10.63 13.00
C THR A 34 3.64 9.56 14.08
N LEU A 35 4.29 9.75 15.22
CA LEU A 35 4.10 8.85 16.37
C LEU A 35 2.61 8.66 16.71
N VAL A 36 1.80 9.72 16.60
CA VAL A 36 0.35 9.67 16.81
C VAL A 36 -0.35 8.88 15.71
N GLY A 37 0.03 9.06 14.44
CA GLY A 37 -0.57 8.35 13.32
C GLY A 37 -0.29 6.84 13.37
N VAL A 38 0.94 6.45 13.70
CA VAL A 38 1.30 5.04 13.92
C VAL A 38 0.53 4.47 15.12
N ASP A 39 0.41 5.23 16.20
CA ASP A 39 -0.33 4.82 17.38
C ASP A 39 -1.81 4.56 17.05
N THR A 40 -2.45 5.45 16.28
CA THR A 40 -3.84 5.29 15.81
C THR A 40 -4.00 4.07 14.90
N MET A 41 -3.09 3.85 13.96
CA MET A 41 -3.09 2.66 13.09
C MET A 41 -3.03 1.37 13.92
N LEU A 42 -2.20 1.34 14.96
CA LEU A 42 -2.07 0.18 15.84
C LEU A 42 -3.32 -0.04 16.72
N ASP A 43 -4.09 1.01 17.04
CA ASP A 43 -5.41 0.87 17.66
C ASP A 43 -6.42 0.19 16.74
N GLU A 44 -6.44 0.53 15.44
CA GLU A 44 -7.30 -0.13 14.46
C GLU A 44 -6.99 -1.61 14.34
N VAL A 45 -5.70 -1.99 14.37
CA VAL A 45 -5.26 -3.40 14.39
C VAL A 45 -5.82 -4.11 15.64
N LYS A 46 -5.78 -3.47 16.79
CA LYS A 46 -6.31 -4.01 18.05
C LYS A 46 -7.82 -4.26 17.98
N LEU A 47 -8.59 -3.32 17.45
CA LEU A 47 -10.05 -3.42 17.34
C LEU A 47 -10.51 -4.52 16.39
N LYS A 48 -9.74 -4.78 15.32
CA LYS A 48 -10.11 -5.72 14.27
C LYS A 48 -9.94 -7.20 14.70
N TYR A 49 -9.02 -7.49 15.62
CA TYR A 49 -8.67 -8.85 16.05
C TYR A 49 -9.04 -9.09 17.52
N LYS A 50 -10.09 -9.88 17.73
CA LYS A 50 -10.79 -10.04 19.03
C LYS A 50 -10.03 -10.70 20.19
N SER A 51 -8.93 -11.38 19.98
CA SER A 51 -8.06 -11.87 21.07
C SER A 51 -6.72 -12.36 20.53
N ALA A 52 -5.63 -11.75 20.99
CA ALA A 52 -4.31 -12.29 20.76
C ALA A 52 -4.01 -13.33 21.85
N VAL A 53 -4.22 -14.58 21.56
CA VAL A 53 -3.57 -15.67 22.33
C VAL A 53 -2.13 -15.72 21.87
N ASN A 54 -1.17 -15.61 22.79
CA ASN A 54 0.25 -15.74 22.46
C ASN A 54 0.52 -17.15 21.93
N TYR A 55 0.60 -17.25 20.62
CA TYR A 55 0.88 -18.49 19.92
C TYR A 55 2.30 -18.95 20.25
N ASN A 56 2.40 -20.23 20.65
CA ASN A 56 3.69 -20.89 20.92
C ASN A 56 4.58 -20.20 21.98
N ARG A 57 4.01 -19.37 22.87
CA ARG A 57 4.75 -18.61 23.87
C ARG A 57 5.67 -19.46 24.73
N GLU A 58 5.21 -20.64 25.19
CA GLU A 58 6.00 -21.51 26.05
C GLU A 58 7.31 -21.96 25.43
N ALA A 59 7.30 -22.26 24.13
CA ALA A 59 8.48 -22.64 23.38
C ALA A 59 9.43 -21.47 23.09
N LEU A 60 8.87 -20.26 22.92
CA LEU A 60 9.62 -19.06 22.51
C LEU A 60 10.15 -18.25 23.70
N ASN A 61 9.59 -18.41 24.89
CA ASN A 61 9.94 -17.65 26.09
C ASN A 61 11.23 -18.15 26.74
N THR A 62 12.34 -18.07 26.05
CA THR A 62 13.66 -18.51 26.53
C THR A 62 14.18 -17.69 27.71
N TYR A 63 13.66 -16.48 27.92
CA TYR A 63 14.03 -15.59 29.04
C TYR A 63 13.22 -15.84 30.31
N GLY A 64 12.19 -16.68 30.27
CA GLY A 64 11.37 -17.03 31.43
C GLY A 64 10.50 -15.90 31.98
N PHE A 65 10.16 -14.92 31.16
CA PHE A 65 9.31 -13.79 31.56
C PHE A 65 7.90 -14.26 31.95
N LEU A 66 7.33 -13.64 32.96
CA LEU A 66 5.91 -13.78 33.25
C LEU A 66 5.08 -13.06 32.15
N ILE A 67 3.80 -13.45 32.02
CA ILE A 67 2.93 -12.96 30.94
C ILE A 67 2.78 -11.42 30.92
N ASN A 68 2.79 -10.81 32.11
CA ASN A 68 2.61 -9.36 32.29
C ASN A 68 3.94 -8.60 32.41
N ASP A 69 5.07 -9.26 32.31
CA ASP A 69 6.35 -8.56 32.38
C ASP A 69 6.53 -7.69 31.13
N ILE A 70 6.94 -6.44 31.37
CA ILE A 70 7.29 -5.48 30.32
C ILE A 70 8.78 -5.12 30.51
N PRO A 71 9.70 -5.87 29.88
CA PRO A 71 11.11 -5.59 30.01
C PRO A 71 11.45 -4.22 29.44
N ALA A 72 12.19 -3.44 30.22
CA ALA A 72 12.73 -2.13 29.81
C ALA A 72 14.25 -2.19 29.82
N TYR A 73 14.86 -1.61 28.80
CA TYR A 73 16.30 -1.59 28.64
C TYR A 73 16.80 -0.14 28.58
N ASN A 74 17.98 0.10 29.10
CA ASN A 74 18.61 1.40 28.99
C ASN A 74 19.12 1.67 27.56
N ASP A 75 19.42 2.93 27.25
CA ASP A 75 19.81 3.38 25.93
C ASP A 75 21.09 2.68 25.42
N SER A 76 22.02 2.36 26.31
CA SER A 76 23.26 1.68 25.95
C SER A 76 23.02 0.26 25.43
N VAL A 77 22.09 -0.47 26.06
CA VAL A 77 21.71 -1.82 25.62
C VAL A 77 21.01 -1.78 24.28
N ILE A 78 20.04 -0.86 24.12
CA ILE A 78 19.29 -0.74 22.86
C ILE A 78 20.23 -0.32 21.72
N ASN A 79 21.07 0.68 21.93
CA ASN A 79 22.05 1.14 20.94
C ASN A 79 23.04 0.04 20.55
N TYR A 80 23.51 -0.76 21.54
CA TYR A 80 24.36 -1.91 21.27
C TYR A 80 23.64 -2.93 20.38
N ARG A 81 22.40 -3.31 20.72
CA ARG A 81 21.59 -4.26 19.95
C ARG A 81 21.29 -3.75 18.54
N MET A 82 20.98 -2.46 18.37
CA MET A 82 20.79 -1.85 17.04
C MET A 82 22.04 -2.02 16.17
N LYS A 83 23.24 -1.79 16.72
CA LYS A 83 24.52 -1.97 16.01
C LYS A 83 24.86 -3.43 15.69
N MET A 84 24.24 -4.39 16.39
CA MET A 84 24.43 -5.82 16.14
C MET A 84 23.48 -6.35 15.04
N ILE A 85 22.54 -5.55 14.57
CA ILE A 85 21.72 -5.91 13.42
C ILE A 85 22.59 -5.79 12.15
N GLU A 86 22.93 -6.94 11.58
CA GLU A 86 23.67 -7.01 10.32
C GLU A 86 22.76 -6.57 9.18
N SER A 87 22.99 -5.38 8.65
CA SER A 87 22.16 -4.78 7.59
C SER A 87 22.97 -3.76 6.79
N PRO A 88 22.73 -3.66 5.47
CA PRO A 88 23.27 -2.57 4.67
C PRO A 88 22.58 -1.22 4.96
N ILE A 89 21.43 -1.23 5.67
CA ILE A 89 20.72 -0.03 6.13
C ILE A 89 21.31 0.38 7.49
N SER A 90 21.67 1.66 7.64
CA SER A 90 22.18 2.16 8.92
C SER A 90 21.12 2.04 10.02
N MET A 91 21.44 1.25 11.05
CA MET A 91 20.58 1.03 12.22
C MET A 91 20.88 2.05 13.32
N ASP A 92 20.64 3.33 13.02
CA ASP A 92 20.93 4.43 13.92
C ASP A 92 19.98 4.45 15.12
N TYR A 93 20.55 4.71 16.31
CA TYR A 93 19.78 4.90 17.55
C TYR A 93 19.86 6.34 18.03
N ASN A 94 18.70 6.93 18.26
CA ASN A 94 18.55 8.27 18.84
C ASN A 94 17.19 8.39 19.54
N SER A 95 16.87 9.59 20.08
CA SER A 95 15.63 9.83 20.81
C SER A 95 14.36 9.62 19.97
N TYR A 96 14.43 9.86 18.65
CA TYR A 96 13.29 9.61 17.74
C TYR A 96 13.03 8.11 17.60
N VAL A 97 14.06 7.32 17.33
CA VAL A 97 13.95 5.85 17.22
C VAL A 97 13.52 5.23 18.53
N LYS A 98 14.08 5.71 19.66
CA LYS A 98 13.68 5.28 21.02
C LYS A 98 12.18 5.41 21.25
N ALA A 99 11.59 6.54 20.89
CA ALA A 99 10.16 6.78 21.10
C ALA A 99 9.27 5.73 20.41
N TYR A 100 9.63 5.30 19.19
CA TYR A 100 8.92 4.23 18.48
C TYR A 100 9.23 2.83 19.03
N ILE A 101 10.45 2.57 19.49
CA ILE A 101 10.76 1.32 20.19
C ILE A 101 9.88 1.18 21.43
N GLU A 102 9.75 2.23 22.25
CA GLU A 102 8.88 2.26 23.42
C GLU A 102 7.39 2.13 23.03
N LEU A 103 6.96 2.76 21.93
CA LEU A 103 5.61 2.59 21.40
C LEU A 103 5.31 1.13 21.11
N TYR A 104 6.16 0.47 20.33
CA TYR A 104 5.96 -0.92 19.91
C TYR A 104 6.15 -1.91 21.07
N SER A 105 7.24 -1.79 21.84
CA SER A 105 7.61 -2.79 22.84
C SER A 105 6.87 -2.65 24.18
N GLN A 106 6.33 -1.50 24.49
CA GLN A 106 5.70 -1.23 25.79
C GLN A 106 4.21 -0.91 25.67
N ARG A 107 3.83 0.03 24.78
CA ARG A 107 2.45 0.52 24.72
C ARG A 107 1.53 -0.27 23.79
N ARG A 108 2.06 -0.76 22.66
CA ARG A 108 1.28 -1.42 21.61
C ARG A 108 1.60 -2.92 21.44
N ARG A 109 1.96 -3.56 22.53
CA ARG A 109 2.41 -4.96 22.60
C ARG A 109 1.44 -5.93 21.89
N GLU A 110 0.13 -5.80 22.13
CA GLU A 110 -0.87 -6.66 21.50
C GLU A 110 -0.88 -6.52 19.97
N SER A 111 -0.78 -5.29 19.46
CA SER A 111 -0.70 -5.05 18.01
C SER A 111 0.58 -5.63 17.42
N VAL A 112 1.70 -5.49 18.13
CA VAL A 112 2.98 -6.08 17.72
C VAL A 112 2.90 -7.60 17.71
N SER A 113 2.29 -8.25 18.71
CA SER A 113 2.08 -9.70 18.71
C SER A 113 1.27 -10.20 17.51
N LYS A 114 0.25 -9.43 17.08
CA LYS A 114 -0.53 -9.74 15.86
C LYS A 114 0.30 -9.59 14.59
N MET A 115 1.11 -8.54 14.51
CA MET A 115 2.02 -8.35 13.38
C MET A 115 3.11 -9.43 13.33
N LEU A 116 3.64 -9.84 14.48
CA LEU A 116 4.57 -10.99 14.56
C LEU A 116 3.92 -12.28 14.05
N GLY A 117 2.66 -12.55 14.40
CA GLY A 117 1.94 -13.71 13.86
C GLY A 117 1.68 -13.61 12.35
N ALA A 118 1.29 -12.43 11.86
CA ALA A 118 1.08 -12.23 10.43
C ALA A 118 2.39 -12.30 9.61
N SER A 119 3.52 -11.96 10.23
CA SER A 119 4.83 -11.99 9.57
C SER A 119 5.26 -13.40 9.18
N ASP A 120 4.82 -14.44 9.89
CA ASP A 120 5.10 -15.83 9.56
C ASP A 120 4.63 -16.21 8.14
N TYR A 121 3.55 -15.60 7.69
CA TYR A 121 3.03 -15.79 6.33
C TYR A 121 3.68 -14.84 5.32
N TYR A 122 3.75 -13.54 5.63
CA TYR A 122 4.15 -12.55 4.63
C TYR A 122 5.66 -12.43 4.44
N PHE A 123 6.46 -12.55 5.49
CA PHE A 123 7.89 -12.27 5.39
C PHE A 123 8.65 -13.22 4.47
N PRO A 124 8.42 -14.55 4.50
CA PRO A 124 9.08 -15.45 3.54
C PRO A 124 8.80 -15.07 2.07
N LEU A 125 7.56 -14.68 1.78
CA LEU A 125 7.16 -14.25 0.44
C LEU A 125 7.82 -12.92 0.04
N PHE A 126 7.94 -11.98 0.98
CA PHE A 126 8.61 -10.70 0.71
C PHE A 126 10.10 -10.89 0.52
N GLU A 127 10.76 -11.72 1.34
CA GLU A 127 12.18 -12.02 1.27
C GLU A 127 12.57 -12.65 -0.08
N GLU A 128 11.79 -13.61 -0.59
CA GLU A 128 12.00 -14.18 -1.92
C GLU A 128 11.98 -13.09 -3.02
N ILE A 129 11.05 -12.14 -2.92
CA ILE A 129 10.96 -11.07 -3.90
C ILE A 129 12.08 -10.04 -3.71
N LEU A 130 12.43 -9.69 -2.47
CA LEU A 130 13.55 -8.79 -2.16
C LEU A 130 14.87 -9.34 -2.70
N ASP A 131 15.12 -10.65 -2.56
CA ASP A 131 16.29 -11.33 -3.13
C ASP A 131 16.34 -11.20 -4.65
N LYS A 132 15.20 -11.40 -5.33
CA LYS A 132 15.10 -11.24 -6.78
C LYS A 132 15.50 -9.83 -7.25
N TYR A 133 15.25 -8.81 -6.42
CA TYR A 133 15.60 -7.41 -6.69
C TYR A 133 16.94 -7.00 -6.06
N SER A 134 17.65 -7.91 -5.37
CA SER A 134 18.89 -7.64 -4.64
C SER A 134 18.75 -6.48 -3.63
N LEU A 135 17.62 -6.45 -2.93
CA LEU A 135 17.31 -5.46 -1.91
C LEU A 135 17.49 -6.03 -0.49
N PRO A 136 17.87 -5.19 0.48
CA PRO A 136 17.93 -5.58 1.89
C PRO A 136 16.59 -6.17 2.40
N HIS A 137 16.66 -7.27 3.14
CA HIS A 137 15.48 -7.93 3.70
C HIS A 137 14.72 -7.05 4.69
N GLU A 138 15.36 -6.05 5.27
CA GLU A 138 14.74 -5.11 6.19
C GLU A 138 13.58 -4.34 5.53
N PHE A 139 13.56 -4.20 4.21
CA PHE A 139 12.44 -3.55 3.53
C PHE A 139 11.10 -4.21 3.78
N LYS A 140 11.06 -5.49 4.20
CA LYS A 140 9.82 -6.13 4.66
C LYS A 140 9.13 -5.38 5.80
N TYR A 141 9.88 -4.69 6.65
CA TYR A 141 9.34 -3.89 7.75
C TYR A 141 8.65 -2.60 7.32
N LEU A 142 8.77 -2.16 6.06
CA LEU A 142 7.93 -1.07 5.55
C LEU A 142 6.45 -1.44 5.60
N SER A 143 6.08 -2.70 5.29
CA SER A 143 4.69 -3.17 5.37
C SER A 143 4.14 -3.17 6.80
N VAL A 144 5.01 -3.33 7.80
CA VAL A 144 4.66 -3.15 9.22
C VAL A 144 4.28 -1.71 9.51
N VAL A 145 5.08 -0.76 9.03
CA VAL A 145 4.85 0.69 9.25
C VAL A 145 3.67 1.19 8.40
N GLU A 146 3.46 0.65 7.20
CA GLU A 146 2.43 1.10 6.28
C GLU A 146 1.03 0.59 6.64
N SER A 147 0.90 -0.68 6.97
CA SER A 147 -0.40 -1.33 7.11
C SER A 147 -0.54 -2.27 8.30
N ALA A 148 0.49 -2.39 9.14
CA ALA A 148 0.58 -3.44 10.15
C ALA A 148 0.33 -4.84 9.55
N LEU A 149 0.88 -5.11 8.35
CA LEU A 149 0.71 -6.35 7.58
C LEU A 149 -0.75 -6.66 7.19
N ASN A 150 -1.60 -5.65 7.04
CA ASN A 150 -2.99 -5.82 6.63
C ASN A 150 -3.14 -5.58 5.11
N PRO A 151 -3.41 -6.62 4.27
CA PRO A 151 -3.57 -6.46 2.83
C PRO A 151 -4.84 -5.67 2.45
N ASN A 152 -5.78 -5.52 3.37
CA ASN A 152 -7.01 -4.77 3.19
C ASN A 152 -6.97 -3.36 3.77
N ALA A 153 -5.82 -2.93 4.30
CA ALA A 153 -5.69 -1.58 4.82
C ALA A 153 -5.99 -0.54 3.73
N GLN A 154 -6.75 0.47 4.09
CA GLN A 154 -7.01 1.61 3.24
C GLN A 154 -6.99 2.87 4.08
N SER A 155 -6.11 3.80 3.74
CA SER A 155 -6.05 5.10 4.40
C SER A 155 -7.21 5.99 3.94
N TRP A 156 -7.50 7.02 4.72
CA TRP A 156 -8.50 8.03 4.33
C TRP A 156 -8.12 8.77 3.02
N CYS A 157 -6.82 8.82 2.67
CA CYS A 157 -6.33 9.37 1.41
C CYS A 157 -6.42 8.38 0.23
N GLY A 158 -6.86 7.13 0.47
CA GLY A 158 -7.00 6.10 -0.55
C GLY A 158 -5.73 5.28 -0.84
N ALA A 159 -4.66 5.43 -0.03
CA ALA A 159 -3.55 4.50 -0.06
C ALA A 159 -4.05 3.11 0.36
N THR A 160 -3.62 2.04 -0.33
CA THR A 160 -4.26 0.73 -0.21
C THR A 160 -3.24 -0.39 -0.16
N GLY A 161 -3.54 -1.42 0.66
CA GLY A 161 -2.84 -2.70 0.71
C GLY A 161 -1.66 -2.72 1.66
N LEU A 162 -0.90 -3.81 1.62
CA LEU A 162 0.28 -4.05 2.48
C LEU A 162 1.31 -2.92 2.44
N TRP A 163 1.49 -2.33 1.27
CA TRP A 163 2.49 -1.33 0.94
C TRP A 163 1.91 0.08 0.79
N GLN A 164 0.61 0.27 1.05
CA GLN A 164 -0.09 1.55 1.01
C GLN A 164 0.16 2.38 -0.27
N PHE A 165 0.12 1.72 -1.43
CA PHE A 165 0.22 2.44 -2.68
C PHE A 165 -0.97 3.38 -2.90
N MET A 166 -0.68 4.63 -3.23
CA MET A 166 -1.66 5.55 -3.80
C MET A 166 -2.07 5.06 -5.19
N TYR A 167 -3.29 5.39 -5.63
CA TYR A 167 -3.85 4.95 -6.91
C TYR A 167 -2.90 5.20 -8.10
N ASN A 168 -2.49 6.47 -8.29
CA ASN A 168 -1.62 6.84 -9.40
C ASN A 168 -0.21 6.23 -9.27
N THR A 169 0.32 6.16 -8.05
CA THR A 169 1.62 5.50 -7.82
C THR A 169 1.54 4.03 -8.18
N GLY A 170 0.46 3.33 -7.79
CA GLY A 170 0.25 1.94 -8.17
C GLY A 170 0.25 1.75 -9.69
N LEU A 171 -0.49 2.58 -10.43
CA LEU A 171 -0.50 2.54 -11.90
C LEU A 171 0.88 2.79 -12.52
N ASN A 172 1.67 3.74 -11.97
CA ASN A 172 3.01 4.04 -12.44
C ASN A 172 4.01 2.88 -12.24
N TYR A 173 3.69 1.97 -11.32
CA TYR A 173 4.46 0.75 -11.06
C TYR A 173 3.73 -0.52 -11.56
N ASP A 174 2.91 -0.38 -12.61
CA ASP A 174 2.24 -1.46 -13.35
C ASP A 174 1.25 -2.30 -12.53
N LEU A 175 0.70 -1.77 -11.44
CA LEU A 175 -0.37 -2.44 -10.71
C LEU A 175 -1.71 -2.24 -11.41
N ALA A 176 -2.40 -3.33 -11.73
CA ALA A 176 -3.74 -3.27 -12.30
C ALA A 176 -4.76 -2.86 -11.23
N ILE A 177 -5.42 -1.71 -11.48
CA ILE A 177 -6.45 -1.17 -10.59
C ILE A 177 -7.68 -0.84 -11.44
N ASN A 178 -8.70 -1.71 -11.39
CA ASN A 178 -9.90 -1.60 -12.20
C ASN A 178 -11.16 -2.11 -11.48
N ALA A 179 -12.25 -2.30 -12.19
CA ALA A 179 -13.52 -2.77 -11.60
C ALA A 179 -13.46 -4.21 -11.04
N MET A 180 -12.53 -5.04 -11.53
CA MET A 180 -12.41 -6.47 -11.19
C MET A 180 -11.31 -6.72 -10.17
N VAL A 181 -10.20 -5.99 -10.26
CA VAL A 181 -8.99 -6.24 -9.48
C VAL A 181 -8.40 -4.93 -8.93
N ASP A 182 -7.73 -5.05 -7.78
CA ASP A 182 -6.87 -4.01 -7.19
C ASP A 182 -5.58 -4.67 -6.72
N GLU A 183 -4.56 -4.69 -7.57
CA GLU A 183 -3.28 -5.36 -7.30
C GLU A 183 -2.45 -4.67 -6.22
N ARG A 184 -2.85 -3.52 -5.70
CA ARG A 184 -2.27 -2.94 -4.49
C ARG A 184 -2.48 -3.83 -3.27
N LYS A 185 -3.49 -4.71 -3.31
CA LYS A 185 -3.80 -5.71 -2.29
C LYS A 185 -3.17 -7.07 -2.55
N ASP A 186 -2.58 -7.25 -3.72
CA ASP A 186 -1.89 -8.50 -4.08
C ASP A 186 -0.50 -8.53 -3.42
N PRO A 187 -0.20 -9.52 -2.57
CA PRO A 187 1.05 -9.52 -1.82
C PRO A 187 2.29 -9.67 -2.71
N ILE A 188 2.21 -10.36 -3.86
CA ILE A 188 3.35 -10.51 -4.78
C ILE A 188 3.50 -9.25 -5.64
N ARG A 189 2.44 -8.85 -6.36
CA ARG A 189 2.48 -7.73 -7.30
C ARG A 189 2.85 -6.42 -6.60
N ALA A 190 2.23 -6.16 -5.44
CA ALA A 190 2.52 -4.96 -4.67
C ALA A 190 3.94 -4.96 -4.10
N THR A 191 4.48 -6.11 -3.68
CA THR A 191 5.89 -6.22 -3.24
C THR A 191 6.85 -5.96 -4.39
N GLU A 192 6.62 -6.53 -5.59
CA GLU A 192 7.43 -6.23 -6.77
C GLU A 192 7.40 -4.73 -7.15
N ALA A 193 6.23 -4.09 -7.03
CA ALA A 193 6.10 -2.65 -7.26
C ALA A 193 6.89 -1.84 -6.21
N MET A 194 6.82 -2.22 -4.93
CA MET A 194 7.61 -1.61 -3.85
C MET A 194 9.12 -1.75 -4.12
N CYS A 195 9.58 -2.93 -4.52
CA CYS A 195 10.98 -3.16 -4.85
C CYS A 195 11.46 -2.23 -5.97
N ARG A 196 10.67 -2.07 -7.04
CA ARG A 196 11.00 -1.14 -8.14
C ARG A 196 11.03 0.32 -7.66
N TYR A 197 10.10 0.71 -6.78
CA TYR A 197 10.08 2.06 -6.21
C TYR A 197 11.36 2.33 -5.39
N ILE A 198 11.69 1.43 -4.46
CA ILE A 198 12.87 1.57 -3.58
C ILE A 198 14.16 1.56 -4.40
N THR A 199 14.28 0.67 -5.39
CA THR A 199 15.44 0.64 -6.31
C THR A 199 15.61 1.98 -7.04
N SER A 200 14.52 2.55 -7.55
CA SER A 200 14.55 3.86 -8.22
C SER A 200 14.99 4.97 -7.27
N SER A 201 14.47 4.97 -6.04
CA SER A 201 14.82 5.96 -5.01
C SER A 201 16.27 5.84 -4.56
N TYR A 202 16.76 4.62 -4.36
CA TYR A 202 18.16 4.38 -4.01
C TYR A 202 19.12 4.83 -5.14
N ASN A 203 18.79 4.52 -6.37
CA ASN A 203 19.57 4.98 -7.53
C ASN A 203 19.63 6.51 -7.62
N GLN A 204 18.60 7.21 -7.15
CA GLN A 204 18.57 8.67 -7.13
C GLN A 204 19.38 9.27 -5.99
N PHE A 205 19.32 8.70 -4.79
CA PHE A 205 19.86 9.31 -3.58
C PHE A 205 21.15 8.67 -3.06
N GLY A 206 21.42 7.40 -3.41
CA GLY A 206 22.58 6.63 -2.95
C GLY A 206 22.58 6.29 -1.46
N ASP A 207 21.43 6.48 -0.78
CA ASP A 207 21.29 6.26 0.65
C ASP A 207 19.92 5.59 0.95
N TRP A 208 19.96 4.56 1.80
CA TRP A 208 18.76 3.77 2.10
C TRP A 208 17.75 4.53 2.96
N LEU A 209 18.18 5.34 3.92
CA LEU A 209 17.27 6.13 4.76
C LEU A 209 16.57 7.22 3.94
N LEU A 210 17.28 7.79 2.94
CA LEU A 210 16.67 8.71 1.99
C LEU A 210 15.69 8.00 1.04
N ALA A 211 15.98 6.76 0.63
CA ALA A 211 15.06 5.95 -0.16
C ALA A 211 13.79 5.61 0.63
N ILE A 212 13.91 5.27 1.92
CA ILE A 212 12.80 5.05 2.85
C ILE A 212 11.98 6.34 3.03
N ALA A 213 12.63 7.48 3.26
CA ALA A 213 11.97 8.77 3.35
C ALA A 213 11.19 9.11 2.06
N SER A 214 11.81 8.82 0.89
CA SER A 214 11.20 9.01 -0.42
C SER A 214 9.95 8.17 -0.63
N TYR A 215 9.91 6.96 -0.06
CA TYR A 215 8.73 6.11 -0.13
C TYR A 215 7.50 6.77 0.52
N ASN A 216 7.69 7.46 1.62
CA ASN A 216 6.62 8.14 2.35
C ASN A 216 6.21 9.48 1.72
N CYS A 217 7.17 10.40 1.45
CA CYS A 217 6.84 11.75 0.98
C CYS A 217 7.10 12.01 -0.51
N GLY A 218 7.65 11.02 -1.20
CA GLY A 218 8.05 11.15 -2.60
C GLY A 218 9.45 11.76 -2.79
N PRO A 219 10.10 11.44 -3.93
CA PRO A 219 11.48 11.84 -4.20
C PRO A 219 11.67 13.36 -4.32
N GLY A 220 10.62 14.10 -4.70
CA GLY A 220 10.66 15.56 -4.80
C GLY A 220 10.94 16.26 -3.47
N TRP A 221 10.27 15.81 -2.40
CA TRP A 221 10.49 16.35 -1.06
C TRP A 221 11.85 16.02 -0.50
N VAL A 222 12.35 14.80 -0.71
CA VAL A 222 13.69 14.40 -0.30
C VAL A 222 14.76 15.23 -1.03
N ALA A 223 14.63 15.38 -2.36
CA ALA A 223 15.52 16.21 -3.16
C ALA A 223 15.51 17.69 -2.72
N TYR A 224 14.35 18.22 -2.35
CA TYR A 224 14.23 19.57 -1.78
C TYR A 224 14.98 19.66 -0.44
N ALA A 225 14.76 18.70 0.47
CA ALA A 225 15.39 18.69 1.79
C ALA A 225 16.93 18.55 1.72
N VAL A 226 17.42 17.67 0.82
CA VAL A 226 18.85 17.52 0.53
C VAL A 226 19.47 18.84 0.05
N ARG A 227 18.85 19.51 -0.93
CA ARG A 227 19.35 20.82 -1.42
C ARG A 227 19.33 21.89 -0.31
N LYS A 228 18.28 21.92 0.49
CA LYS A 228 18.11 22.92 1.56
C LYS A 228 19.04 22.68 2.74
N GLY A 229 19.27 21.42 3.10
CA GLY A 229 20.14 21.01 4.21
C GLY A 229 21.62 20.90 3.82
N GLY A 230 21.94 20.80 2.54
CA GLY A 230 23.30 20.63 2.03
C GLY A 230 23.95 19.30 2.43
N SER A 231 23.18 18.27 2.73
CA SER A 231 23.63 16.95 3.19
C SER A 231 22.79 15.84 2.57
N ASN A 232 23.42 14.68 2.32
CA ASN A 232 22.76 13.44 1.93
C ASN A 232 22.49 12.52 3.13
N ASN A 233 22.71 12.97 4.35
CA ASN A 233 22.39 12.23 5.56
C ASN A 233 20.97 12.57 6.00
N PHE A 234 20.13 11.53 6.22
CA PHE A 234 18.74 11.72 6.62
C PHE A 234 18.59 12.59 7.88
N TRP A 235 19.43 12.36 8.90
CA TRP A 235 19.30 13.05 10.19
C TRP A 235 19.61 14.54 10.10
N ASP A 236 20.49 14.94 9.18
CA ASP A 236 20.84 16.35 8.95
C ASP A 236 19.68 17.10 8.25
N ILE A 237 18.98 16.40 7.34
CA ILE A 237 17.93 16.98 6.52
C ILE A 237 16.51 16.75 7.06
N GLN A 238 16.35 15.92 8.08
CA GLN A 238 15.06 15.51 8.67
C GLN A 238 14.14 16.71 8.95
N GLN A 239 14.68 17.81 9.48
CA GLN A 239 13.92 19.02 9.80
C GLN A 239 13.26 19.70 8.59
N TYR A 240 13.75 19.46 7.38
CA TYR A 240 13.22 20.03 6.14
C TYR A 240 12.23 19.12 5.43
N LEU A 241 12.00 17.91 5.94
CA LEU A 241 11.01 16.97 5.45
C LEU A 241 9.63 17.25 6.07
N PRO A 242 8.53 16.79 5.43
CA PRO A 242 7.20 16.82 6.02
C PRO A 242 7.18 16.19 7.43
N SER A 243 6.33 16.67 8.31
CA SER A 243 6.26 16.24 9.71
C SER A 243 6.11 14.73 9.85
N GLU A 244 5.27 14.14 9.02
CA GLU A 244 5.06 12.70 8.95
C GLU A 244 6.35 11.94 8.62
N THR A 245 7.06 12.38 7.58
CA THR A 245 8.28 11.71 7.09
C THR A 245 9.41 11.77 8.13
N ARG A 246 9.43 12.80 8.98
CA ARG A 246 10.40 12.90 10.10
C ARG A 246 10.28 11.74 11.08
N GLY A 247 9.08 11.21 11.26
CA GLY A 247 8.80 10.05 12.11
C GLY A 247 8.85 8.70 11.39
N TYR A 248 8.74 8.70 10.07
CA TYR A 248 8.61 7.49 9.27
C TYR A 248 9.87 6.61 9.31
N VAL A 249 11.05 7.21 9.05
CA VAL A 249 12.33 6.49 9.12
C VAL A 249 12.61 5.99 10.54
N PRO A 250 12.46 6.80 11.61
CA PRO A 250 12.54 6.29 12.99
C PRO A 250 11.59 5.12 13.28
N ALA A 251 10.35 5.17 12.80
CA ALA A 251 9.38 4.08 12.97
C ALA A 251 9.83 2.78 12.28
N PHE A 252 10.39 2.90 11.07
CA PHE A 252 10.95 1.78 10.33
C PHE A 252 12.13 1.13 11.09
N LEU A 253 13.10 1.93 11.54
CA LEU A 253 14.25 1.42 12.31
C LEU A 253 13.81 0.75 13.62
N ALA A 254 12.81 1.32 14.27
CA ALA A 254 12.23 0.73 15.48
C ALA A 254 11.51 -0.61 15.19
N ALA A 255 10.81 -0.71 14.05
CA ALA A 255 10.19 -1.97 13.65
C ALA A 255 11.26 -3.05 13.39
N CYS A 256 12.35 -2.73 12.69
CA CYS A 256 13.49 -3.64 12.50
C CYS A 256 13.99 -4.16 13.86
N TYR A 257 14.24 -3.26 14.80
CA TYR A 257 14.74 -3.61 16.13
C TYR A 257 13.74 -4.48 16.91
N VAL A 258 12.48 -4.07 16.98
CA VAL A 258 11.48 -4.75 17.82
C VAL A 258 11.16 -6.15 17.30
N PHE A 259 11.12 -6.35 15.99
CA PHE A 259 10.92 -7.68 15.42
C PHE A 259 12.14 -8.60 15.66
N GLN A 260 13.35 -8.05 15.51
CA GLN A 260 14.59 -8.80 15.74
C GLN A 260 14.77 -9.22 17.21
N TYR A 261 14.37 -8.36 18.15
CA TYR A 261 14.54 -8.55 19.59
C TYR A 261 13.18 -8.74 20.32
N ALA A 262 12.18 -9.27 19.62
CA ALA A 262 10.85 -9.48 20.19
C ALA A 262 10.87 -10.36 21.46
N PRO A 263 11.57 -11.52 21.52
CA PRO A 263 11.65 -12.35 22.73
C PRO A 263 12.23 -11.61 23.93
N GLU A 264 13.26 -10.76 23.74
CA GLU A 264 13.86 -9.93 24.77
C GLU A 264 12.89 -8.94 25.38
N HIS A 265 11.91 -8.49 24.59
CA HIS A 265 10.85 -7.61 25.04
C HIS A 265 9.61 -8.35 25.53
N ASN A 266 9.68 -9.67 25.72
CA ASN A 266 8.54 -10.51 26.09
C ASN A 266 7.38 -10.36 25.09
N LEU A 267 7.70 -10.21 23.79
CA LEU A 267 6.76 -10.14 22.69
C LEU A 267 6.79 -11.46 21.91
N PHE A 268 5.63 -12.04 21.72
CA PHE A 268 5.50 -13.32 21.01
C PHE A 268 4.38 -13.21 19.97
N PRO A 269 4.47 -13.97 18.87
CA PRO A 269 3.42 -13.94 17.84
C PRO A 269 2.07 -14.35 18.45
N ALA A 270 1.02 -13.63 18.05
CA ALA A 270 -0.33 -14.11 18.20
C ALA A 270 -0.60 -15.20 17.16
N GLU A 271 -1.61 -16.05 17.40
CA GLU A 271 -2.00 -17.04 16.40
C GLU A 271 -2.36 -16.34 15.08
N PRO A 272 -1.67 -16.66 13.97
CA PRO A 272 -1.94 -16.03 12.71
C PRO A 272 -3.30 -16.47 12.14
N GLU A 273 -3.95 -15.57 11.41
CA GLU A 273 -5.20 -15.92 10.73
C GLU A 273 -5.03 -16.99 9.65
N ILE A 274 -3.82 -17.11 9.12
CA ILE A 274 -3.42 -18.09 8.12
C ILE A 274 -2.32 -18.93 8.79
N ASN A 275 -2.70 -20.10 9.30
CA ASN A 275 -1.83 -21.01 10.03
C ASN A 275 -1.71 -22.39 9.34
N TYR A 276 -1.93 -22.43 8.04
CA TYR A 276 -1.86 -23.63 7.21
C TYR A 276 -1.10 -23.32 5.90
N PRO A 277 -0.51 -24.35 5.25
CA PRO A 277 0.21 -24.19 4.00
C PRO A 277 -0.69 -23.67 2.88
N ILE A 278 -0.17 -22.73 2.09
CA ILE A 278 -0.84 -22.10 0.96
C ILE A 278 0.01 -22.28 -0.28
N GLU A 279 -0.65 -22.49 -1.40
CA GLU A 279 -0.03 -22.63 -2.71
C GLU A 279 -0.57 -21.60 -3.69
N ARG A 280 0.30 -21.03 -4.50
CA ARG A 280 -0.06 -20.22 -5.65
C ARG A 280 -0.38 -21.12 -6.82
N VAL A 281 -1.59 -21.01 -7.38
CA VAL A 281 -1.99 -21.77 -8.56
C VAL A 281 -2.32 -20.86 -9.73
N GLU A 282 -1.85 -21.19 -10.91
CA GLU A 282 -2.15 -20.45 -12.12
C GLU A 282 -3.58 -20.73 -12.60
N ILE A 283 -4.27 -19.66 -13.01
CA ILE A 283 -5.64 -19.70 -13.55
C ILE A 283 -5.57 -19.55 -15.09
N GLU A 284 -6.01 -20.58 -15.79
CA GLU A 284 -5.98 -20.66 -17.26
C GLU A 284 -7.25 -20.08 -17.90
N GLN A 285 -8.39 -20.12 -17.20
CA GLN A 285 -9.67 -19.58 -17.63
C GLN A 285 -10.32 -18.80 -16.49
N SER A 286 -11.16 -17.82 -16.82
CA SER A 286 -11.93 -17.09 -15.81
C SER A 286 -12.80 -18.04 -14.98
N VAL A 287 -12.86 -17.80 -13.66
CA VAL A 287 -13.55 -18.71 -12.73
C VAL A 287 -14.16 -17.94 -11.56
N SER A 288 -15.33 -18.35 -11.11
CA SER A 288 -15.95 -17.77 -9.90
C SER A 288 -15.49 -18.49 -8.63
N TYR A 289 -15.54 -17.78 -7.50
CA TYR A 289 -15.32 -18.40 -6.20
C TYR A 289 -16.37 -19.47 -5.88
N ALA A 290 -17.58 -19.36 -6.43
CA ALA A 290 -18.61 -20.39 -6.30
C ALA A 290 -18.22 -21.71 -6.99
N GLN A 291 -17.63 -21.64 -8.20
CA GLN A 291 -17.12 -22.81 -8.92
C GLN A 291 -15.93 -23.45 -8.16
N LEU A 292 -14.98 -22.63 -7.72
CA LEU A 292 -13.85 -23.09 -6.91
C LEU A 292 -14.31 -23.75 -5.61
N SER A 293 -15.17 -23.07 -4.86
CA SER A 293 -15.73 -23.57 -3.60
C SER A 293 -16.43 -24.90 -3.75
N LYS A 294 -17.28 -25.03 -4.79
CA LYS A 294 -18.07 -26.24 -5.06
C LYS A 294 -17.21 -27.46 -5.36
N VAL A 295 -16.14 -27.29 -6.13
CA VAL A 295 -15.30 -28.43 -6.59
C VAL A 295 -14.16 -28.73 -5.63
N LEU A 296 -13.59 -27.70 -5.02
CA LEU A 296 -12.44 -27.82 -4.13
C LEU A 296 -12.83 -27.97 -2.65
N GLU A 297 -14.10 -27.74 -2.33
CA GLU A 297 -14.60 -27.76 -0.94
C GLU A 297 -13.98 -26.73 -0.02
N VAL A 298 -13.61 -25.56 -0.58
CA VAL A 298 -13.05 -24.41 0.15
C VAL A 298 -14.11 -23.36 0.37
N ASN A 299 -14.16 -22.78 1.57
CA ASN A 299 -15.11 -21.73 1.87
C ASN A 299 -14.82 -20.46 1.03
N VAL A 300 -15.87 -19.82 0.49
CA VAL A 300 -15.74 -18.57 -0.29
C VAL A 300 -15.08 -17.45 0.55
N LEU A 301 -15.34 -17.37 1.85
CA LEU A 301 -14.71 -16.38 2.73
C LEU A 301 -13.19 -16.60 2.85
N GLU A 302 -12.77 -17.86 2.82
CA GLU A 302 -11.35 -18.22 2.81
C GLU A 302 -10.68 -17.85 1.48
N LEU A 303 -11.34 -18.11 0.35
CA LEU A 303 -10.87 -17.66 -0.96
C LEU A 303 -10.70 -16.14 -1.02
N LYS A 304 -11.66 -15.38 -0.46
CA LYS A 304 -11.57 -13.91 -0.36
C LYS A 304 -10.41 -13.45 0.52
N LYS A 305 -10.21 -14.12 1.64
CA LYS A 305 -9.14 -13.82 2.60
C LYS A 305 -7.76 -14.01 1.97
N LEU A 306 -7.58 -15.12 1.24
CA LEU A 306 -6.32 -15.42 0.58
C LEU A 306 -6.08 -14.57 -0.67
N ASN A 307 -7.13 -14.05 -1.29
CA ASN A 307 -7.06 -13.33 -2.57
C ASN A 307 -7.73 -11.94 -2.51
N PRO A 308 -7.26 -11.04 -1.65
CA PRO A 308 -7.91 -9.75 -1.40
C PRO A 308 -7.85 -8.77 -2.58
N SER A 309 -7.03 -9.06 -3.59
CA SER A 309 -6.92 -8.24 -4.81
C SER A 309 -8.16 -8.34 -5.70
N PHE A 310 -8.91 -9.44 -5.66
CA PHE A 310 -10.12 -9.57 -6.47
C PHE A 310 -11.31 -8.89 -5.80
N LYS A 311 -11.86 -7.86 -6.47
CA LYS A 311 -12.97 -7.05 -5.96
C LYS A 311 -14.33 -7.74 -6.06
N LYS A 312 -14.42 -8.78 -6.88
CA LYS A 312 -15.61 -9.61 -7.10
C LYS A 312 -15.30 -11.05 -6.71
N ASP A 313 -16.34 -11.84 -6.47
CA ASP A 313 -16.20 -13.28 -6.24
C ASP A 313 -15.89 -14.02 -7.55
N TYR A 314 -14.99 -13.45 -8.34
CA TYR A 314 -14.68 -13.87 -9.69
C TYR A 314 -13.25 -13.51 -10.07
N VAL A 315 -12.52 -14.49 -10.55
CA VAL A 315 -11.16 -14.34 -11.06
C VAL A 315 -11.24 -14.20 -12.58
N TYR A 316 -10.96 -13.01 -13.08
CA TYR A 316 -10.94 -12.75 -14.52
C TYR A 316 -9.59 -13.10 -15.09
N LYS A 317 -9.55 -14.01 -16.08
CA LYS A 317 -8.33 -14.33 -16.84
C LYS A 317 -8.19 -13.35 -17.99
N GLY A 318 -7.28 -12.39 -17.81
CA GLY A 318 -6.85 -11.46 -18.86
C GLY A 318 -5.72 -12.02 -19.74
N LYS A 319 -5.03 -11.12 -20.43
CA LYS A 319 -3.86 -11.49 -21.27
C LYS A 319 -2.61 -11.82 -20.44
N SER A 320 -2.49 -11.23 -19.25
CA SER A 320 -1.36 -11.47 -18.34
C SER A 320 -1.53 -12.75 -17.52
N GLU A 321 -0.46 -13.20 -16.91
CA GLU A 321 -0.48 -14.27 -15.92
C GLU A 321 -1.50 -13.92 -14.82
N THR A 322 -2.36 -14.87 -14.51
CA THR A 322 -3.37 -14.75 -13.46
C THR A 322 -3.25 -15.94 -12.54
N TYR A 323 -3.20 -15.70 -11.25
CA TYR A 323 -3.08 -16.74 -10.22
C TYR A 323 -4.01 -16.44 -9.05
N ILE A 324 -4.23 -17.47 -8.24
CA ILE A 324 -4.88 -17.36 -6.92
C ILE A 324 -4.06 -18.14 -5.89
N PHE A 325 -4.25 -17.77 -4.65
CA PHE A 325 -3.77 -18.53 -3.50
C PHE A 325 -4.86 -19.47 -3.00
N LEU A 326 -4.50 -20.72 -2.79
CA LEU A 326 -5.38 -21.76 -2.24
C LEU A 326 -4.69 -22.44 -1.05
N PRO A 327 -5.45 -22.97 -0.07
CA PRO A 327 -4.90 -23.94 0.86
C PRO A 327 -4.26 -25.09 0.08
N GLN A 328 -3.13 -25.62 0.54
CA GLN A 328 -2.35 -26.62 -0.18
C GLN A 328 -3.19 -27.84 -0.62
N GLU A 329 -4.07 -28.33 0.25
CA GLU A 329 -4.97 -29.44 -0.10
C GLU A 329 -5.91 -29.10 -1.26
N ALA A 330 -6.42 -27.85 -1.28
CA ALA A 330 -7.27 -27.37 -2.38
C ALA A 330 -6.48 -27.16 -3.66
N ALA A 331 -5.22 -26.74 -3.58
CA ALA A 331 -4.33 -26.62 -4.75
C ALA A 331 -4.04 -27.99 -5.39
N ILE A 332 -3.82 -29.01 -4.57
CA ILE A 332 -3.66 -30.40 -5.05
C ILE A 332 -4.96 -30.86 -5.72
N LYS A 333 -6.12 -30.66 -5.10
CA LYS A 333 -7.43 -30.97 -5.70
C LYS A 333 -7.64 -30.21 -7.01
N PHE A 334 -7.28 -28.94 -7.08
CA PHE A 334 -7.39 -28.11 -8.29
C PHE A 334 -6.58 -28.69 -9.45
N SER A 335 -5.33 -29.07 -9.20
CA SER A 335 -4.44 -29.66 -10.23
C SER A 335 -5.04 -30.90 -10.88
N GLY A 336 -5.72 -31.75 -10.09
CA GLY A 336 -6.39 -32.95 -10.59
C GLY A 336 -7.80 -32.72 -11.18
N ASN A 337 -8.41 -31.56 -10.97
CA ASN A 337 -9.80 -31.28 -11.32
C ASN A 337 -10.01 -29.97 -12.11
N LYS A 338 -8.97 -29.41 -12.75
CA LYS A 338 -9.05 -28.13 -13.48
C LYS A 338 -10.28 -28.04 -14.40
N GLN A 339 -10.46 -29.05 -15.27
CA GLN A 339 -11.58 -29.09 -16.22
C GLN A 339 -12.94 -29.11 -15.52
N LYS A 340 -13.05 -29.85 -14.39
CA LYS A 340 -14.27 -29.91 -13.58
C LYS A 340 -14.59 -28.57 -12.92
N VAL A 341 -13.56 -27.84 -12.48
CA VAL A 341 -13.70 -26.48 -11.90
C VAL A 341 -14.25 -25.52 -12.95
N TYR A 342 -13.62 -25.46 -14.13
CA TYR A 342 -14.03 -24.52 -15.17
C TYR A 342 -15.38 -24.86 -15.83
N SER A 343 -15.79 -26.13 -15.82
CA SER A 343 -17.10 -26.56 -16.33
C SER A 343 -18.21 -26.58 -15.29
N ALA A 344 -17.90 -26.34 -14.02
CA ALA A 344 -18.92 -26.29 -12.96
C ALA A 344 -19.92 -25.14 -13.21
N PRO A 345 -21.22 -25.34 -12.95
CA PRO A 345 -22.20 -24.28 -13.11
C PRO A 345 -21.87 -23.08 -12.21
N ASP A 346 -21.86 -21.90 -12.81
CA ASP A 346 -21.67 -20.64 -12.10
C ASP A 346 -23.05 -20.07 -11.71
N VAL A 347 -23.48 -20.33 -10.48
CA VAL A 347 -24.78 -19.93 -9.96
C VAL A 347 -24.89 -18.40 -9.77
N ASN A 348 -23.78 -17.68 -9.66
CA ASN A 348 -23.77 -16.25 -9.34
C ASN A 348 -23.64 -15.34 -10.58
N TYR A 349 -23.24 -15.88 -11.73
CA TYR A 349 -22.97 -15.12 -12.96
C TYR A 349 -23.75 -15.62 -14.17
N ALA A 350 -24.82 -16.37 -13.98
CA ALA A 350 -25.67 -16.92 -15.05
C ALA A 350 -26.29 -15.88 -16.02
N GLY A 351 -25.99 -14.59 -15.86
CA GLY A 351 -26.43 -13.49 -16.71
C GLY A 351 -25.33 -12.73 -17.46
N ILE A 352 -24.05 -13.05 -17.25
CA ILE A 352 -22.94 -12.41 -17.96
C ILE A 352 -22.37 -13.39 -18.99
N THR A 353 -23.05 -13.51 -20.11
CA THR A 353 -22.49 -14.15 -21.32
C THR A 353 -21.44 -13.21 -21.87
N MET A 354 -20.18 -13.44 -21.53
CA MET A 354 -19.07 -12.88 -22.26
C MET A 354 -19.00 -13.67 -23.56
N ALA A 355 -19.40 -13.03 -24.67
CA ALA A 355 -19.22 -13.56 -26.00
C ALA A 355 -17.74 -13.92 -26.19
N SER A 356 -17.49 -15.16 -26.57
CA SER A 356 -16.19 -15.62 -27.06
C SER A 356 -15.88 -14.83 -28.33
N ASN A 357 -15.10 -13.76 -28.22
CA ASN A 357 -14.60 -13.03 -29.37
C ASN A 357 -13.43 -13.76 -30.00
N THR A 358 -13.74 -14.62 -30.95
CA THR A 358 -12.96 -14.74 -32.18
C THR A 358 -13.50 -13.66 -33.09
N THR A 359 -12.82 -12.53 -33.20
CA THR A 359 -12.50 -11.72 -34.37
C THR A 359 -12.12 -10.30 -33.96
N THR A 360 -11.02 -9.87 -34.52
CA THR A 360 -10.53 -8.50 -34.64
C THR A 360 -11.63 -7.51 -35.00
N ASP A 361 -11.85 -6.48 -34.14
CA ASP A 361 -12.02 -5.10 -34.61
C ASP A 361 -11.93 -4.11 -33.44
N GLU A 362 -10.99 -3.22 -33.53
CA GLU A 362 -10.89 -2.01 -32.71
C GLU A 362 -11.86 -0.98 -33.30
N SER A 363 -13.06 -0.90 -32.78
CA SER A 363 -13.88 0.32 -32.74
C SER A 363 -15.29 0.00 -32.27
N ALA A 364 -15.83 0.88 -31.45
CA ALA A 364 -17.20 0.91 -30.94
C ALA A 364 -17.39 -0.05 -29.71
N ILE A 365 -18.00 0.37 -28.60
CA ILE A 365 -19.29 1.03 -28.48
C ILE A 365 -19.51 1.38 -27.00
N LEU A 366 -19.87 2.59 -26.74
CA LEU A 366 -20.68 2.96 -25.58
C LEU A 366 -22.12 2.47 -25.81
N PRO A 367 -22.78 1.79 -24.91
CA PRO A 367 -24.22 1.61 -24.99
C PRO A 367 -24.91 2.82 -24.39
N GLY A 368 -25.73 3.44 -25.24
CA GLY A 368 -26.64 4.50 -24.87
C GLY A 368 -27.78 4.04 -23.97
N SER A 369 -28.32 5.02 -23.34
CA SER A 369 -29.64 5.17 -22.75
C SER A 369 -30.61 3.98 -22.83
N LEU A 370 -31.07 3.51 -21.68
CA LEU A 370 -32.40 3.00 -21.49
C LEU A 370 -33.12 3.84 -20.44
N GLN A 371 -34.03 4.65 -20.95
CA GLN A 371 -35.14 5.23 -20.16
C GLN A 371 -36.08 4.12 -19.76
N SER A 372 -36.51 4.03 -18.52
CA SER A 372 -37.85 4.33 -18.06
C SER A 372 -38.18 3.73 -16.68
N LYS A 373 -38.64 4.60 -15.83
CA LYS A 373 -39.77 4.48 -14.87
C LYS A 373 -39.79 3.32 -13.86
N LYS A 374 -39.56 3.59 -12.57
CA LYS A 374 -40.63 3.83 -11.62
C LYS A 374 -40.11 4.25 -10.25
N GLU A 375 -40.82 5.22 -9.72
CA GLU A 375 -40.71 5.79 -8.38
C GLU A 375 -40.87 4.70 -7.29
N ALA A 376 -40.02 4.77 -6.28
CA ALA A 376 -40.39 4.51 -4.91
C ALA A 376 -39.45 5.28 -3.97
N ASN A 377 -40.06 6.14 -3.20
CA ASN A 377 -39.51 6.93 -2.10
C ASN A 377 -38.55 6.17 -1.21
N LEU A 378 -37.43 6.81 -0.87
CA LEU A 378 -36.87 6.81 0.50
C LEU A 378 -35.87 7.94 0.68
N ALA A 379 -36.21 8.81 1.59
CA ALA A 379 -35.40 9.64 2.48
C ALA A 379 -34.23 10.44 1.88
N SER A 380 -34.45 11.73 1.81
CA SER A 380 -33.55 12.86 1.97
C SER A 380 -32.19 12.54 2.62
N GLU A 381 -31.13 12.54 1.82
CA GLU A 381 -29.80 12.93 2.29
C GLU A 381 -29.42 14.25 1.61
N SER A 382 -29.07 15.20 2.46
CA SER A 382 -28.78 16.59 2.15
C SER A 382 -27.79 16.72 0.99
N ASN A 383 -28.19 17.44 -0.03
CA ASN A 383 -27.31 18.01 -1.03
C ASN A 383 -26.40 19.05 -0.34
N ASP A 384 -25.14 18.69 -0.08
CA ASP A 384 -24.10 19.60 0.42
C ASP A 384 -23.60 20.56 -0.71
N ILE A 385 -24.50 21.10 -1.50
CA ILE A 385 -24.24 22.31 -2.26
C ILE A 385 -24.50 23.47 -1.32
N PRO A 386 -23.52 24.39 -1.13
CA PRO A 386 -23.69 25.53 -0.22
C PRO A 386 -25.01 26.27 -0.45
N VAL A 387 -25.69 26.60 0.62
CA VAL A 387 -26.99 27.29 0.57
C VAL A 387 -26.91 28.52 -0.31
N LYS A 388 -27.85 28.66 -1.24
CA LYS A 388 -27.90 29.76 -2.22
C LYS A 388 -28.00 31.10 -1.46
N GLY A 389 -26.91 31.84 -1.41
CA GLY A 389 -26.84 33.14 -0.75
C GLY A 389 -25.60 33.40 0.09
N GLU A 390 -25.00 32.36 0.69
CA GLU A 390 -23.84 32.51 1.58
C GLU A 390 -22.49 32.32 0.87
N TYR A 391 -22.48 31.72 -0.32
CA TYR A 391 -21.30 31.45 -1.11
C TYR A 391 -21.38 32.09 -2.50
N ARG A 392 -20.22 32.46 -3.04
CA ARG A 392 -20.07 32.83 -4.44
C ARG A 392 -19.38 31.72 -5.21
N LYS A 393 -19.88 31.40 -6.39
CA LYS A 393 -19.22 30.46 -7.30
C LYS A 393 -18.08 31.18 -8.04
N LEU A 394 -16.90 30.58 -8.00
CA LEU A 394 -15.76 30.93 -8.86
C LEU A 394 -15.57 29.81 -9.88
N VAL A 395 -15.04 30.13 -11.03
CA VAL A 395 -14.52 29.18 -12.02
C VAL A 395 -13.03 29.43 -12.11
N TYR A 396 -12.23 28.44 -11.77
CA TYR A 396 -10.78 28.48 -11.83
C TYR A 396 -10.31 27.67 -13.02
N THR A 397 -9.52 28.27 -13.91
CA THR A 397 -8.88 27.56 -15.00
C THR A 397 -7.51 27.07 -14.53
N VAL A 398 -7.31 25.77 -14.54
CA VAL A 398 -6.08 25.10 -14.10
C VAL A 398 -4.89 25.57 -14.93
N GLN A 399 -3.85 26.09 -14.28
CA GLN A 399 -2.63 26.58 -14.92
C GLN A 399 -1.58 25.47 -15.01
N VAL A 400 -0.53 25.68 -15.79
CA VAL A 400 0.61 24.75 -15.87
C VAL A 400 1.27 24.60 -14.50
N GLY A 401 1.30 23.38 -13.97
CA GLY A 401 1.88 23.05 -12.67
C GLY A 401 0.90 23.10 -11.49
N ASP A 402 -0.36 23.48 -11.72
CA ASP A 402 -1.40 23.37 -10.69
C ASP A 402 -1.86 21.93 -10.54
N ASP A 403 -2.11 21.55 -9.30
CA ASP A 403 -2.84 20.35 -8.92
C ASP A 403 -4.06 20.70 -8.06
N LEU A 404 -4.92 19.73 -7.80
CA LEU A 404 -6.11 19.96 -7.02
C LEU A 404 -5.80 20.37 -5.57
N ASN A 405 -4.66 19.93 -5.00
CA ASN A 405 -4.25 20.32 -3.66
C ASN A 405 -3.85 21.79 -3.60
N TYR A 406 -3.08 22.28 -4.59
CA TYR A 406 -2.74 23.68 -4.70
C TYR A 406 -4.02 24.56 -4.79
N ILE A 407 -5.01 24.10 -5.58
CA ILE A 407 -6.30 24.80 -5.71
C ILE A 407 -7.05 24.80 -4.38
N CYS A 408 -7.05 23.67 -3.65
CA CYS A 408 -7.66 23.53 -2.32
C CYS A 408 -7.02 24.48 -1.30
N ASP A 409 -5.69 24.50 -1.24
CA ASP A 409 -4.93 25.36 -0.33
C ASP A 409 -5.16 26.84 -0.62
N ARG A 410 -5.21 27.21 -1.89
CA ARG A 410 -5.43 28.58 -2.35
C ARG A 410 -6.81 29.11 -1.96
N TYR A 411 -7.84 28.25 -2.07
CA TYR A 411 -9.23 28.64 -1.84
C TYR A 411 -9.78 28.17 -0.49
N LYS A 412 -8.93 27.55 0.36
CA LYS A 412 -9.28 27.09 1.73
C LYS A 412 -10.49 26.17 1.74
N CYS A 413 -10.51 25.18 0.84
CA CYS A 413 -11.59 24.20 0.73
C CYS A 413 -11.03 22.77 0.61
N ASP A 414 -11.81 21.82 1.09
CA ASP A 414 -11.42 20.42 1.07
C ASP A 414 -11.45 19.83 -0.33
N LYS A 415 -10.46 19.02 -0.64
CA LYS A 415 -10.27 18.40 -1.97
C LYS A 415 -11.51 17.60 -2.42
N TRP A 416 -12.04 16.76 -1.53
CA TRP A 416 -13.22 15.96 -1.85
C TRP A 416 -14.46 16.84 -2.17
N VAL A 417 -14.56 18.00 -1.57
CA VAL A 417 -15.64 18.97 -1.80
C VAL A 417 -15.53 19.57 -3.21
N ILE A 418 -14.31 19.97 -3.62
CA ILE A 418 -14.08 20.43 -5.00
C ILE A 418 -14.37 19.30 -6.01
N MET A 419 -13.90 18.07 -5.73
CA MET A 419 -14.18 16.92 -6.58
C MET A 419 -15.68 16.68 -6.73
N LYS A 420 -16.44 16.72 -5.63
CA LYS A 420 -17.90 16.56 -5.64
C LYS A 420 -18.60 17.67 -6.44
N TRP A 421 -18.20 18.93 -6.27
CA TRP A 421 -18.78 20.06 -7.00
C TRP A 421 -18.55 19.99 -8.51
N ASN A 422 -17.49 19.29 -8.93
CA ASN A 422 -17.07 19.19 -10.33
C ASN A 422 -17.32 17.81 -10.94
N ASN A 423 -17.92 16.88 -10.20
CA ASN A 423 -18.10 15.49 -10.59
C ASN A 423 -16.79 14.82 -11.04
N LEU A 424 -15.67 15.15 -10.37
CA LEU A 424 -14.38 14.56 -10.67
C LEU A 424 -14.30 13.16 -10.06
N MET A 425 -13.94 12.19 -10.88
CA MET A 425 -13.75 10.79 -10.46
C MET A 425 -12.35 10.53 -9.87
N SER A 426 -11.42 11.46 -10.07
CA SER A 426 -10.05 11.48 -9.53
C SER A 426 -9.62 12.92 -9.26
N ASP A 427 -8.54 13.10 -8.52
CA ASP A 427 -7.94 14.41 -8.25
C ASP A 427 -7.01 14.92 -9.36
N ASN A 428 -6.94 14.19 -10.48
CA ASN A 428 -6.19 14.64 -11.66
C ASN A 428 -6.96 15.74 -12.38
N VAL A 429 -6.37 16.91 -12.41
CA VAL A 429 -6.81 18.06 -13.23
C VAL A 429 -5.74 18.36 -14.27
N LEU A 430 -6.16 18.69 -15.47
CA LEU A 430 -5.26 19.04 -16.57
C LEU A 430 -5.22 20.55 -16.76
N THR A 431 -4.08 21.07 -17.21
CA THR A 431 -3.97 22.48 -17.62
C THR A 431 -5.07 22.82 -18.61
N GLY A 432 -5.83 23.86 -18.30
CA GLY A 432 -6.98 24.29 -19.09
C GLY A 432 -8.34 23.79 -18.57
N ASP A 433 -8.38 22.84 -17.62
CA ASP A 433 -9.63 22.42 -17.00
C ASP A 433 -10.28 23.56 -16.22
N GLU A 434 -11.61 23.66 -16.27
CA GLU A 434 -12.38 24.62 -15.50
C GLU A 434 -12.93 23.97 -14.22
N ILE A 435 -12.44 24.41 -13.06
CA ILE A 435 -12.84 23.92 -11.74
C ILE A 435 -13.78 24.91 -11.08
N LYS A 436 -14.99 24.45 -10.74
CA LYS A 436 -15.98 25.21 -9.97
C LYS A 436 -15.63 25.14 -8.49
N ILE A 437 -15.53 26.34 -7.87
CA ILE A 437 -15.18 26.48 -6.46
C ILE A 437 -16.22 27.39 -5.81
N TYR A 438 -16.73 27.03 -4.65
CA TYR A 438 -17.67 27.86 -3.90
C TYR A 438 -16.95 28.42 -2.67
N VAL A 439 -16.77 29.72 -2.61
CA VAL A 439 -16.12 30.44 -1.50
C VAL A 439 -17.14 31.22 -0.70
N PRO A 440 -17.01 31.34 0.64
CA PRO A 440 -17.88 32.17 1.45
C PRO A 440 -17.89 33.61 0.92
N LYS A 441 -19.05 34.26 0.93
CA LYS A 441 -19.11 35.71 0.73
C LYS A 441 -18.54 36.33 2.00
N GLU A 442 -17.44 37.08 1.89
CA GLU A 442 -16.98 37.90 2.99
C GLU A 442 -18.16 38.77 3.45
N SER A 443 -18.51 38.66 4.73
CA SER A 443 -19.44 39.60 5.38
C SER A 443 -18.82 40.99 5.24
N ALA A 444 -19.43 41.83 4.45
CA ALA A 444 -19.09 43.26 4.39
C ALA A 444 -19.25 43.82 5.79
N ASN A 445 -18.14 44.10 6.45
CA ASN A 445 -18.06 45.06 7.56
C ASN A 445 -17.36 46.32 7.01
#